data_4dc3fa784447e2192e1b671755e4536b
#
_entry.id   4dc3fa784447e2192e1b671755e4536b
#
_cell.length_a   1.000
_cell.length_b   1.000
_cell.length_c   1.000
_cell.angle_alpha   90.00
_cell.angle_beta   90.00
_cell.angle_gamma   90.00
#
_symmetry.space_group_name_H-M   'P 1'
#
loop_
_entity.id
_entity.type
_entity.pdbx_description
1 polymer ?
#
loop_
_entity_poly.entity_id
_entity_poly.type
_entity_poly.pdbx_seq_one_letter_code
_entity_poly.pdbx_strand_id
1 'polypeptide(L)'
;MHGTTRRLARLCLTAAIGLLVLVPAAAAGDVDFAALERGIVEEVNRARTNPAAYAAWLKGQRPHYRGTQLRRPGETPIRTKEGLAAVDEAIRWLGQQRPVGALRLSRGLSLAARDLAAPQGASGGFGHTGPDGSSPSDRIERHGRWESMIGENVAYGQRTARDVVAAFIVDDGVPGRGHRKNLFNPSYRVMGTDCAPHAVYGTTCAVTFAAGFHEKAAP
;
A
#
# COMPACT_ATOMS: atom_id res chain seq x y z
N MET A 1 -30.94 45.93 -72.70
CA MET A 1 -31.73 45.29 -71.61
C MET A 1 -30.96 44.03 -71.25
N HIS A 2 -30.23 44.08 -70.15
CA HIS A 2 -29.30 42.99 -69.71
C HIS A 2 -29.94 42.21 -68.57
N GLY A 3 -30.25 40.94 -68.82
CA GLY A 3 -30.75 40.04 -67.80
C GLY A 3 -29.60 39.30 -67.12
N THR A 4 -29.38 39.53 -65.81
CA THR A 4 -28.35 38.91 -65.02
C THR A 4 -28.89 37.67 -64.33
N THR A 5 -28.43 36.45 -64.72
CA THR A 5 -28.80 35.20 -64.15
C THR A 5 -27.87 34.91 -62.93
N ARG A 6 -28.41 34.93 -61.71
CA ARG A 6 -27.72 34.51 -60.50
C ARG A 6 -27.74 33.02 -60.39
N ARG A 7 -26.56 32.38 -60.40
CA ARG A 7 -26.35 30.96 -60.06
C ARG A 7 -26.26 30.83 -58.57
N LEU A 8 -27.18 30.07 -57.94
CA LEU A 8 -27.14 29.63 -56.55
C LEU A 8 -26.17 28.45 -56.42
N ALA A 9 -25.05 28.67 -55.73
CA ALA A 9 -24.15 27.59 -55.35
C ALA A 9 -24.74 26.88 -54.12
N ARG A 10 -25.05 25.59 -54.26
CA ARG A 10 -25.43 24.70 -53.13
C ARG A 10 -24.16 24.24 -52.43
N LEU A 11 -23.97 24.67 -51.19
CA LEU A 11 -22.93 24.19 -50.31
C LEU A 11 -23.40 22.85 -49.73
N CYS A 12 -22.77 21.73 -50.12
CA CYS A 12 -22.96 20.44 -49.44
C CYS A 12 -22.09 20.40 -48.18
N LEU A 13 -22.73 20.52 -47.03
CA LEU A 13 -22.08 20.35 -45.73
C LEU A 13 -22.04 18.85 -45.42
N THR A 14 -20.90 18.21 -45.60
CA THR A 14 -20.67 16.82 -45.15
C THR A 14 -20.33 16.86 -43.68
N ALA A 15 -21.28 16.47 -42.82
CA ALA A 15 -21.04 16.26 -41.40
C ALA A 15 -20.23 14.96 -41.21
N ALA A 16 -18.95 15.07 -40.84
CA ALA A 16 -18.15 13.94 -40.40
C ALA A 16 -18.56 13.56 -38.97
N ILE A 17 -19.34 12.49 -38.84
CA ILE A 17 -19.64 11.88 -37.53
C ILE A 17 -18.38 11.19 -37.06
N GLY A 18 -17.63 11.83 -36.19
CA GLY A 18 -16.51 11.23 -35.48
C GLY A 18 -17.02 10.15 -34.53
N LEU A 19 -16.75 8.88 -34.81
CA LEU A 19 -17.01 7.74 -33.93
C LEU A 19 -16.08 7.87 -32.72
N LEU A 20 -16.61 8.34 -31.60
CA LEU A 20 -15.89 8.38 -30.33
C LEU A 20 -15.77 6.95 -29.82
N VAL A 21 -14.63 6.31 -30.09
CA VAL A 21 -14.31 4.97 -29.51
C VAL A 21 -14.02 5.21 -28.03
N LEU A 22 -15.00 4.96 -27.17
CA LEU A 22 -14.77 4.80 -25.74
C LEU A 22 -13.89 3.55 -25.56
N VAL A 23 -12.59 3.75 -25.36
CA VAL A 23 -11.72 2.71 -24.86
C VAL A 23 -12.13 2.48 -23.40
N PRO A 24 -12.66 1.29 -23.02
CA PRO A 24 -12.95 1.03 -21.63
C PRO A 24 -11.63 1.14 -20.85
N ALA A 25 -11.58 1.99 -19.83
CA ALA A 25 -10.52 1.94 -18.84
C ALA A 25 -10.47 0.49 -18.34
N ALA A 26 -9.32 -0.18 -18.53
CA ALA A 26 -9.14 -1.52 -18.00
C ALA A 26 -9.54 -1.48 -16.52
N ALA A 27 -10.62 -2.17 -16.18
CA ALA A 27 -11.07 -2.30 -14.80
C ALA A 27 -9.90 -2.92 -14.04
N ALA A 28 -9.25 -2.15 -13.18
CA ALA A 28 -8.29 -2.69 -12.24
C ALA A 28 -9.09 -3.70 -11.42
N GLY A 29 -8.84 -4.99 -11.64
CA GLY A 29 -9.60 -6.08 -11.02
C GLY A 29 -9.74 -5.85 -9.52
N ASP A 30 -10.86 -6.25 -8.94
CA ASP A 30 -11.11 -6.12 -7.50
C ASP A 30 -9.97 -6.76 -6.72
N VAL A 31 -9.51 -6.07 -5.67
CA VAL A 31 -8.47 -6.60 -4.77
C VAL A 31 -9.11 -7.65 -3.88
N ASP A 32 -8.61 -8.87 -3.91
CA ASP A 32 -8.94 -9.87 -2.89
C ASP A 32 -8.20 -9.50 -1.58
N PHE A 33 -8.90 -8.76 -0.72
CA PHE A 33 -8.32 -8.29 0.54
C PHE A 33 -7.93 -9.43 1.46
N ALA A 34 -8.69 -10.52 1.49
CA ALA A 34 -8.35 -11.68 2.31
C ALA A 34 -7.06 -12.37 1.83
N ALA A 35 -6.84 -12.47 0.52
CA ALA A 35 -5.58 -12.96 -0.03
C ALA A 35 -4.43 -11.99 0.22
N LEU A 36 -4.69 -10.68 0.11
CA LEU A 36 -3.72 -9.63 0.39
C LEU A 36 -3.22 -9.69 1.84
N GLU A 37 -4.12 -9.80 2.80
CA GLU A 37 -3.82 -9.91 4.24
C GLU A 37 -2.99 -11.15 4.56
N ARG A 38 -3.41 -12.33 4.07
CA ARG A 38 -2.62 -13.56 4.23
C ARG A 38 -1.21 -13.39 3.65
N GLY A 39 -1.12 -12.83 2.45
CA GLY A 39 0.15 -12.58 1.79
C GLY A 39 1.03 -11.59 2.56
N ILE A 40 0.47 -10.56 3.21
CA ILE A 40 1.23 -9.61 4.04
C ILE A 40 1.89 -10.33 5.22
N VAL A 41 1.20 -11.26 5.90
CA VAL A 41 1.79 -12.03 7.00
C VAL A 41 2.98 -12.86 6.49
N GLU A 42 2.83 -13.51 5.34
CA GLU A 42 3.90 -14.31 4.73
C GLU A 42 5.09 -13.44 4.31
N GLU A 43 4.83 -12.30 3.65
CA GLU A 43 5.90 -11.41 3.17
C GLU A 43 6.63 -10.69 4.32
N VAL A 44 5.92 -10.29 5.39
CA VAL A 44 6.53 -9.76 6.60
C VAL A 44 7.49 -10.79 7.19
N ASN A 45 7.04 -12.02 7.34
CA ASN A 45 7.86 -13.09 7.89
C ASN A 45 9.04 -13.48 6.97
N ARG A 46 8.82 -13.47 5.66
CA ARG A 46 9.89 -13.65 4.66
C ARG A 46 10.97 -12.57 4.78
N ALA A 47 10.57 -11.30 4.89
CA ALA A 47 11.50 -10.21 5.05
C ALA A 47 12.28 -10.32 6.36
N ARG A 48 11.60 -10.61 7.45
CA ARG A 48 12.20 -10.73 8.79
C ARG A 48 13.22 -11.88 8.88
N THR A 49 12.88 -13.03 8.34
CA THR A 49 13.72 -14.23 8.42
C THR A 49 14.80 -14.32 7.35
N ASN A 50 14.62 -13.61 6.23
CA ASN A 50 15.60 -13.59 5.14
C ASN A 50 15.71 -12.20 4.50
N PRO A 51 16.28 -11.21 5.21
CA PRO A 51 16.43 -9.84 4.68
C PRO A 51 17.30 -9.78 3.42
N ALA A 52 18.28 -10.68 3.29
CA ALA A 52 19.15 -10.75 2.10
C ALA A 52 18.37 -11.10 0.82
N ALA A 53 17.38 -12.00 0.90
CA ALA A 53 16.51 -12.32 -0.23
C ALA A 53 15.65 -11.10 -0.63
N TYR A 54 15.17 -10.32 0.34
CA TYR A 54 14.46 -9.07 0.05
C TYR A 54 15.35 -8.01 -0.61
N ALA A 55 16.62 -7.89 -0.16
CA ALA A 55 17.61 -7.03 -0.82
C ALA A 55 17.84 -7.44 -2.27
N ALA A 56 17.94 -8.74 -2.56
CA ALA A 56 18.09 -9.26 -3.92
C ALA A 56 16.88 -8.91 -4.80
N TRP A 57 15.67 -9.08 -4.26
CA TRP A 57 14.45 -8.71 -4.97
C TRP A 57 14.38 -7.19 -5.25
N LEU A 58 14.69 -6.33 -4.28
CA LEU A 58 14.73 -4.87 -4.47
C LEU A 58 15.75 -4.45 -5.51
N LYS A 59 16.93 -5.14 -5.59
CA LYS A 59 17.90 -4.90 -6.68
C LYS A 59 17.28 -5.09 -8.05
N GLY A 60 16.42 -6.10 -8.22
CA GLY A 60 15.67 -6.36 -9.45
C GLY A 60 14.66 -5.25 -9.80
N GLN A 61 14.21 -4.44 -8.84
CA GLN A 61 13.29 -3.33 -9.09
C GLN A 61 13.98 -2.06 -9.60
N ARG A 62 15.31 -1.92 -9.45
CA ARG A 62 16.07 -0.72 -9.85
C ARG A 62 15.85 -0.31 -11.31
N PRO A 63 15.80 -1.21 -12.31
CA PRO A 63 15.58 -0.84 -13.70
C PRO A 63 14.23 -0.17 -13.98
N HIS A 64 13.27 -0.33 -13.08
CA HIS A 64 11.94 0.27 -13.22
C HIS A 64 11.87 1.72 -12.72
N TYR A 65 12.92 2.23 -12.09
CA TYR A 65 12.97 3.61 -11.64
C TYR A 65 13.48 4.56 -12.73
N ARG A 66 12.80 5.70 -12.87
CA ARG A 66 13.21 6.84 -13.70
C ARG A 66 13.11 8.11 -12.85
N GLY A 67 14.24 8.51 -12.26
CA GLY A 67 14.27 9.56 -11.23
C GLY A 67 13.41 9.14 -10.03
N THR A 68 12.39 9.95 -9.72
CA THR A 68 11.44 9.68 -8.64
C THR A 68 10.19 8.92 -9.09
N GLN A 69 10.19 8.31 -10.27
CA GLN A 69 9.06 7.52 -10.75
C GLN A 69 9.42 6.03 -10.81
N LEU A 70 8.59 5.20 -10.18
CA LEU A 70 8.59 3.75 -10.39
C LEU A 70 7.64 3.43 -11.54
N ARG A 71 8.16 2.79 -12.59
CA ARG A 71 7.43 2.43 -13.82
C ARG A 71 7.62 0.94 -14.10
N ARG A 72 6.71 0.13 -13.62
CA ARG A 72 6.68 -1.30 -13.94
C ARG A 72 5.79 -1.56 -15.17
N PRO A 73 6.14 -2.53 -16.03
CA PRO A 73 5.32 -2.88 -17.19
C PRO A 73 3.89 -3.25 -16.78
N GLY A 74 2.90 -2.67 -17.47
CA GLY A 74 1.49 -2.94 -17.21
C GLY A 74 0.89 -2.28 -15.96
N GLU A 75 1.67 -1.50 -15.22
CA GLU A 75 1.22 -0.80 -14.03
C GLU A 75 1.18 0.73 -14.22
N THR A 76 0.30 1.38 -13.46
CA THR A 76 0.30 2.85 -13.39
C THR A 76 1.59 3.32 -12.71
N PRO A 77 2.32 4.30 -13.29
CA PRO A 77 3.52 4.83 -12.68
C PRO A 77 3.25 5.43 -11.29
N ILE A 78 4.09 5.05 -10.33
CA ILE A 78 4.00 5.55 -8.95
C ILE A 78 5.03 6.68 -8.78
N ARG A 79 4.59 7.82 -8.28
CA ARG A 79 5.48 8.92 -7.90
C ARG A 79 5.99 8.69 -6.48
N THR A 80 7.31 8.64 -6.34
CA THR A 80 8.02 8.52 -5.08
C THR A 80 8.65 9.87 -4.69
N LYS A 81 9.11 10.03 -3.46
CA LYS A 81 9.77 11.25 -2.99
C LYS A 81 11.27 11.23 -3.26
N GLU A 82 11.94 10.15 -2.88
CA GLU A 82 13.39 9.98 -2.95
C GLU A 82 13.82 9.09 -4.14
N GLY A 83 12.89 8.32 -4.71
CA GLY A 83 13.14 7.47 -5.87
C GLY A 83 14.15 6.36 -5.60
N LEU A 84 15.04 6.16 -6.57
CA LEU A 84 16.05 5.09 -6.50
C LEU A 84 16.98 5.23 -5.29
N ALA A 85 17.19 6.44 -4.77
CA ALA A 85 18.06 6.66 -3.62
C ALA A 85 17.56 5.95 -2.36
N ALA A 86 16.24 5.98 -2.08
CA ALA A 86 15.63 5.26 -0.97
C ALA A 86 15.73 3.74 -1.15
N VAL A 87 15.56 3.26 -2.38
CA VAL A 87 15.69 1.83 -2.71
C VAL A 87 17.13 1.35 -2.48
N ASP A 88 18.11 2.10 -2.97
CA ASP A 88 19.53 1.75 -2.79
C ASP A 88 19.95 1.80 -1.31
N GLU A 89 19.39 2.74 -0.54
CA GLU A 89 19.60 2.80 0.91
C GLU A 89 18.98 1.57 1.59
N ALA A 90 17.74 1.18 1.23
CA ALA A 90 17.08 0.00 1.76
C ALA A 90 17.85 -1.29 1.44
N ILE A 91 18.38 -1.42 0.22
CA ILE A 91 19.21 -2.57 -0.18
C ILE A 91 20.47 -2.67 0.68
N ARG A 92 21.18 -1.56 0.91
CA ARG A 92 22.39 -1.55 1.75
C ARG A 92 22.04 -1.91 3.19
N TRP A 93 20.97 -1.35 3.72
CA TRP A 93 20.51 -1.62 5.08
C TRP A 93 20.13 -3.10 5.27
N LEU A 94 19.35 -3.68 4.34
CA LEU A 94 18.98 -5.10 4.36
C LEU A 94 20.19 -6.02 4.25
N GLY A 95 21.22 -5.61 3.53
CA GLY A 95 22.49 -6.38 3.43
C GLY A 95 23.24 -6.50 4.77
N GLN A 96 22.97 -5.62 5.72
CA GLN A 96 23.57 -5.62 7.06
C GLN A 96 22.60 -6.12 8.14
N GLN A 97 21.30 -6.21 7.80
CA GLN A 97 20.27 -6.63 8.74
C GLN A 97 20.38 -8.13 9.04
N ARG A 98 20.54 -8.47 10.31
CA ARG A 98 20.46 -9.86 10.76
C ARG A 98 19.02 -10.34 10.69
N PRO A 99 18.77 -11.61 10.34
CA PRO A 99 17.45 -12.21 10.47
C PRO A 99 16.89 -12.05 11.89
N VAL A 100 15.59 -11.80 11.98
CA VAL A 100 14.84 -11.75 13.24
C VAL A 100 13.70 -12.74 13.19
N GLY A 101 13.18 -13.13 14.36
CA GLY A 101 12.15 -14.17 14.47
C GLY A 101 10.88 -13.83 13.69
N ALA A 102 10.24 -14.86 13.11
CA ALA A 102 8.92 -14.75 12.51
C ALA A 102 7.88 -14.35 13.56
N LEU A 103 6.86 -13.63 13.13
CA LEU A 103 5.73 -13.19 13.94
C LEU A 103 4.57 -14.16 13.80
N ARG A 104 3.87 -14.44 14.89
CA ARG A 104 2.62 -15.19 14.86
C ARG A 104 1.46 -14.24 14.56
N LEU A 105 0.50 -14.70 13.75
CA LEU A 105 -0.73 -13.96 13.53
C LEU A 105 -1.58 -13.97 14.81
N SER A 106 -2.14 -12.81 15.15
CA SER A 106 -3.07 -12.58 16.25
C SER A 106 -4.40 -12.06 15.71
N ARG A 107 -5.50 -12.69 16.09
CA ARG A 107 -6.84 -12.27 15.71
C ARG A 107 -7.17 -10.88 16.29
N GLY A 108 -6.86 -10.65 17.57
CA GLY A 108 -7.16 -9.36 18.21
C GLY A 108 -6.36 -8.21 17.61
N LEU A 109 -5.07 -8.44 17.26
CA LEU A 109 -4.29 -7.43 16.55
C LEU A 109 -4.80 -7.19 15.12
N SER A 110 -5.35 -8.19 14.44
CA SER A 110 -6.00 -8.01 13.14
C SER A 110 -7.29 -7.20 13.27
N LEU A 111 -8.08 -7.44 14.31
CA LEU A 111 -9.26 -6.63 14.60
C LEU A 111 -8.86 -5.15 14.91
N ALA A 112 -7.79 -4.93 15.66
CA ALA A 112 -7.26 -3.59 15.91
C ALA A 112 -6.81 -2.89 14.62
N ALA A 113 -6.18 -3.62 13.69
CA ALA A 113 -5.82 -3.11 12.37
C ALA A 113 -7.09 -2.76 11.56
N ARG A 114 -8.14 -3.58 11.63
CA ARG A 114 -9.44 -3.33 11.00
C ARG A 114 -10.13 -2.09 11.54
N ASP A 115 -10.06 -1.86 12.86
CA ASP A 115 -10.62 -0.66 13.51
C ASP A 115 -10.01 0.64 12.97
N LEU A 116 -8.84 0.58 12.33
CA LEU A 116 -8.25 1.69 11.60
C LEU A 116 -8.57 1.61 10.09
N ALA A 117 -8.20 0.49 9.44
CA ALA A 117 -8.20 0.40 7.99
C ALA A 117 -9.59 0.61 7.37
N ALA A 118 -10.62 -0.02 7.92
CA ALA A 118 -11.96 0.06 7.35
C ALA A 118 -12.57 1.48 7.42
N PRO A 119 -12.66 2.15 8.59
CA PRO A 119 -13.23 3.48 8.66
C PRO A 119 -12.35 4.55 8.02
N GLN A 120 -11.02 4.43 8.10
CA GLN A 120 -10.10 5.35 7.45
C GLN A 120 -10.17 5.22 5.93
N GLY A 121 -10.27 4.00 5.41
CA GLY A 121 -10.46 3.73 4.00
C GLY A 121 -11.73 4.36 3.44
N ALA A 122 -12.85 4.22 4.15
CA ALA A 122 -14.14 4.79 3.77
C ALA A 122 -14.13 6.33 3.80
N SER A 123 -13.47 6.95 4.78
CA SER A 123 -13.37 8.42 4.90
C SER A 123 -12.32 9.05 3.99
N GLY A 124 -11.39 8.28 3.43
CA GLY A 124 -10.24 8.78 2.69
C GLY A 124 -9.17 9.42 3.58
N GLY A 125 -9.18 9.11 4.89
CA GLY A 125 -8.21 9.58 5.89
C GLY A 125 -6.85 8.91 5.75
N PHE A 126 -5.87 9.37 6.54
CA PHE A 126 -4.52 8.78 6.58
C PHE A 126 -3.88 8.96 7.96
N GLY A 127 -2.79 8.24 8.19
CA GLY A 127 -2.02 8.30 9.45
C GLY A 127 -2.48 7.24 10.46
N HIS A 128 -2.13 7.46 11.72
CA HIS A 128 -2.29 6.47 12.80
C HIS A 128 -3.47 6.76 13.73
N THR A 129 -4.08 7.93 13.62
CA THR A 129 -5.28 8.29 14.41
C THR A 129 -6.52 7.82 13.68
N GLY A 130 -7.35 7.04 14.36
CA GLY A 130 -8.64 6.61 13.82
C GLY A 130 -9.60 7.79 13.63
N PRO A 131 -10.61 7.70 12.75
CA PRO A 131 -11.62 8.75 12.60
C PRO A 131 -12.41 9.04 13.88
N ASP A 132 -12.44 8.10 14.81
CA ASP A 132 -13.00 8.22 16.16
C ASP A 132 -12.03 8.84 17.18
N GLY A 133 -10.85 9.31 16.74
CA GLY A 133 -9.79 9.84 17.57
C GLY A 133 -8.91 8.81 18.26
N SER A 134 -9.16 7.49 18.03
CA SER A 134 -8.41 6.43 18.69
C SER A 134 -6.95 6.37 18.26
N SER A 135 -6.06 6.15 19.21
CA SER A 135 -4.66 5.80 18.99
C SER A 135 -4.51 4.29 18.69
N PRO A 136 -3.34 3.83 18.21
CA PRO A 136 -3.07 2.40 18.06
C PRO A 136 -3.27 1.59 19.35
N SER A 137 -2.85 2.11 20.51
CA SER A 137 -3.07 1.44 21.81
C SER A 137 -4.54 1.29 22.14
N ASP A 138 -5.35 2.34 21.93
CA ASP A 138 -6.78 2.28 22.22
C ASP A 138 -7.48 1.16 21.42
N ARG A 139 -7.11 1.04 20.11
CA ARG A 139 -7.66 -0.01 19.25
C ARG A 139 -7.22 -1.40 19.68
N ILE A 140 -5.95 -1.58 20.01
CA ILE A 140 -5.42 -2.87 20.47
C ILE A 140 -6.10 -3.30 21.77
N GLU A 141 -6.33 -2.39 22.72
CA GLU A 141 -6.93 -2.67 24.02
C GLU A 141 -8.41 -3.04 23.95
N ARG A 142 -9.11 -2.70 22.87
CA ARG A 142 -10.47 -3.21 22.61
C ARG A 142 -10.52 -4.72 22.46
N HIS A 143 -9.44 -5.32 21.94
CA HIS A 143 -9.37 -6.72 21.51
C HIS A 143 -8.49 -7.59 22.38
N GLY A 144 -7.78 -7.02 23.34
CA GLY A 144 -6.90 -7.77 24.24
C GLY A 144 -6.01 -6.87 25.09
N ARG A 145 -4.97 -7.45 25.65
CA ARG A 145 -3.97 -6.76 26.46
C ARG A 145 -2.59 -6.99 25.88
N TRP A 146 -1.92 -5.92 25.49
CA TRP A 146 -0.54 -5.98 25.02
C TRP A 146 0.46 -5.92 26.16
N GLU A 147 1.69 -6.38 25.91
CA GLU A 147 2.80 -6.37 26.86
C GLU A 147 4.01 -5.68 26.25
N SER A 148 4.72 -4.91 27.06
CA SER A 148 5.99 -4.27 26.79
C SER A 148 5.94 -3.20 25.69
N MET A 149 5.61 -3.54 24.46
CA MET A 149 5.58 -2.57 23.35
C MET A 149 4.64 -3.00 22.22
N ILE A 150 4.16 -2.00 21.51
CA ILE A 150 3.36 -2.12 20.29
C ILE A 150 3.95 -1.28 19.17
N GLY A 151 3.51 -1.52 17.95
CA GLY A 151 3.80 -0.68 16.79
C GLY A 151 2.72 -0.83 15.74
N GLU A 152 2.66 0.14 14.85
CA GLU A 152 1.73 0.11 13.73
C GLU A 152 2.41 0.65 12.48
N ASN A 153 2.19 -0.02 11.35
CA ASN A 153 2.53 0.44 10.02
C ASN A 153 1.25 0.57 9.20
N VAL A 154 1.15 1.62 8.39
CA VAL A 154 0.02 1.81 7.48
C VAL A 154 0.55 2.08 6.07
N ALA A 155 -0.04 1.44 5.08
CA ALA A 155 0.30 1.58 3.67
C ALA A 155 -0.94 1.95 2.86
N TYR A 156 -0.75 2.72 1.78
CA TYR A 156 -1.83 3.25 0.94
C TYR A 156 -1.52 3.04 -0.55
N GLY A 157 -2.46 2.45 -1.28
CA GLY A 157 -2.37 2.31 -2.73
C GLY A 157 -1.71 1.03 -3.24
N GLN A 158 -1.06 0.24 -2.38
CA GLN A 158 -0.46 -1.03 -2.77
C GLN A 158 -1.54 -2.10 -2.94
N ARG A 159 -1.41 -2.91 -3.99
CA ARG A 159 -2.38 -3.95 -4.36
C ARG A 159 -1.85 -5.37 -4.19
N THR A 160 -0.58 -5.53 -3.88
CA THR A 160 0.06 -6.83 -3.62
C THR A 160 0.76 -6.81 -2.26
N ALA A 161 0.79 -7.96 -1.60
CA ALA A 161 1.44 -8.11 -0.29
C ALA A 161 2.92 -7.71 -0.34
N ARG A 162 3.59 -8.08 -1.43
CA ARG A 162 4.99 -7.73 -1.64
C ARG A 162 5.20 -6.23 -1.75
N ASP A 163 4.31 -5.51 -2.44
CA ASP A 163 4.41 -4.05 -2.55
C ASP A 163 4.13 -3.35 -1.22
N VAL A 164 3.17 -3.86 -0.42
CA VAL A 164 2.92 -3.34 0.94
C VAL A 164 4.19 -3.46 1.79
N VAL A 165 4.79 -4.65 1.84
CA VAL A 165 5.98 -4.89 2.68
C VAL A 165 7.20 -4.16 2.11
N ALA A 166 7.35 -4.08 0.78
CA ALA A 166 8.40 -3.29 0.15
C ALA A 166 8.26 -1.80 0.46
N ALA A 167 7.03 -1.26 0.48
CA ALA A 167 6.79 0.12 0.87
C ALA A 167 7.26 0.39 2.31
N PHE A 168 6.98 -0.51 3.26
CA PHE A 168 7.49 -0.40 4.63
C PHE A 168 9.01 -0.51 4.73
N ILE A 169 9.64 -1.32 3.88
CA ILE A 169 11.11 -1.51 3.88
C ILE A 169 11.82 -0.31 3.26
N VAL A 170 11.37 0.13 2.08
CA VAL A 170 11.93 1.31 1.40
C VAL A 170 11.65 2.56 2.20
N ASP A 171 10.41 2.69 2.69
CA ASP A 171 9.96 3.75 3.58
C ASP A 171 10.22 5.15 3.00
N ASP A 172 9.93 5.30 1.70
CA ASP A 172 10.24 6.46 0.88
C ASP A 172 9.64 7.75 1.45
N GLY A 173 10.50 8.73 1.70
CA GLY A 173 10.10 10.04 2.23
C GLY A 173 9.70 10.03 3.70
N VAL A 174 9.94 8.95 4.46
CA VAL A 174 9.69 8.88 5.90
C VAL A 174 11.01 9.06 6.66
N PRO A 175 11.18 10.21 7.37
CA PRO A 175 12.38 10.45 8.14
C PRO A 175 12.61 9.36 9.21
N GLY A 176 13.82 8.83 9.26
CA GLY A 176 14.19 7.81 10.23
C GLY A 176 13.67 6.41 9.97
N ARG A 177 12.94 6.18 8.86
CA ARG A 177 12.49 4.86 8.41
C ARG A 177 11.71 4.09 9.50
N GLY A 178 10.66 4.73 10.02
CA GLY A 178 9.86 4.21 11.15
C GLY A 178 9.19 2.87 10.85
N HIS A 179 8.60 2.73 9.65
CA HIS A 179 7.92 1.48 9.26
C HIS A 179 8.91 0.32 9.14
N ARG A 180 10.11 0.55 8.57
CA ARG A 180 11.18 -0.44 8.49
C ARG A 180 11.64 -0.88 9.88
N LYS A 181 11.82 0.09 10.81
CA LYS A 181 12.22 -0.21 12.20
C LYS A 181 11.19 -1.07 12.90
N ASN A 182 9.91 -0.79 12.74
CA ASN A 182 8.84 -1.66 13.25
C ASN A 182 8.93 -3.06 12.64
N LEU A 183 9.03 -3.14 11.31
CA LEU A 183 9.06 -4.43 10.61
C LEU A 183 10.17 -5.35 11.13
N PHE A 184 11.35 -4.82 11.41
CA PHE A 184 12.53 -5.58 11.84
C PHE A 184 12.80 -5.52 13.35
N ASN A 185 11.88 -4.98 14.14
CA ASN A 185 12.06 -4.94 15.58
C ASN A 185 12.13 -6.38 16.16
N PRO A 186 13.24 -6.75 16.81
CA PRO A 186 13.44 -8.10 17.30
C PRO A 186 12.59 -8.43 18.54
N SER A 187 12.00 -7.40 19.19
CA SER A 187 11.16 -7.60 20.37
C SER A 187 9.74 -8.05 20.01
N TYR A 188 9.25 -7.77 18.81
CA TYR A 188 7.91 -8.20 18.41
C TYR A 188 7.83 -9.72 18.22
N ARG A 189 6.70 -10.30 18.66
CA ARG A 189 6.39 -11.74 18.60
C ARG A 189 5.09 -12.03 17.85
N VAL A 190 4.18 -11.07 17.82
CA VAL A 190 2.86 -11.22 17.22
C VAL A 190 2.54 -10.01 16.33
N MET A 191 1.72 -10.26 15.34
CA MET A 191 1.22 -9.23 14.45
C MET A 191 -0.25 -9.48 14.09
N GLY A 192 -0.93 -8.45 13.66
CA GLY A 192 -2.21 -8.52 12.98
C GLY A 192 -2.19 -7.63 11.75
N THR A 193 -3.05 -7.89 10.79
CA THR A 193 -3.21 -7.04 9.62
C THR A 193 -4.65 -7.06 9.14
N ASP A 194 -5.08 -5.95 8.58
CA ASP A 194 -6.35 -5.80 7.89
C ASP A 194 -6.19 -4.78 6.75
N CYS A 195 -6.85 -5.03 5.65
CA CYS A 195 -6.85 -4.17 4.47
C CYS A 195 -8.26 -3.81 4.06
N ALA A 196 -8.46 -2.60 3.53
CA ALA A 196 -9.76 -2.12 3.08
C ALA A 196 -9.64 -1.31 1.78
N PRO A 197 -10.75 -1.14 1.04
CA PRO A 197 -10.83 -0.13 -0.01
C PRO A 197 -10.56 1.25 0.58
N HIS A 198 -9.83 2.11 -0.16
CA HIS A 198 -9.56 3.48 0.26
C HIS A 198 -10.07 4.47 -0.78
N ALA A 199 -10.90 5.42 -0.35
CA ALA A 199 -11.60 6.36 -1.24
C ALA A 199 -10.66 7.19 -2.13
N VAL A 200 -9.43 7.49 -1.65
CA VAL A 200 -8.45 8.31 -2.40
C VAL A 200 -7.38 7.44 -3.06
N TYR A 201 -6.85 6.42 -2.35
CA TYR A 201 -5.70 5.65 -2.78
C TYR A 201 -6.05 4.27 -3.35
N GLY A 202 -7.33 3.89 -3.37
CA GLY A 202 -7.80 2.58 -3.82
C GLY A 202 -7.67 1.48 -2.77
N THR A 203 -6.58 1.44 -2.00
CA THR A 203 -6.35 0.48 -0.91
C THR A 203 -5.71 1.15 0.30
N THR A 204 -5.99 0.63 1.49
CA THR A 204 -5.23 0.87 2.72
C THR A 204 -4.99 -0.47 3.42
N CYS A 205 -3.80 -0.65 4.00
CA CYS A 205 -3.47 -1.81 4.82
C CYS A 205 -2.82 -1.34 6.11
N ALA A 206 -3.36 -1.74 7.24
CA ALA A 206 -2.75 -1.54 8.55
C ALA A 206 -2.11 -2.86 9.03
N VAL A 207 -0.94 -2.75 9.63
CA VAL A 207 -0.22 -3.86 10.26
C VAL A 207 0.14 -3.46 11.68
N THR A 208 -0.38 -4.20 12.64
CA THR A 208 -0.19 -3.97 14.07
C THR A 208 0.76 -5.00 14.65
N PHE A 209 1.69 -4.58 15.48
CA PHE A 209 2.71 -5.43 16.09
C PHE A 209 2.65 -5.34 17.61
N ALA A 210 3.00 -6.44 18.29
CA ALA A 210 3.22 -6.43 19.74
C ALA A 210 4.35 -7.38 20.15
N ALA A 211 5.03 -7.04 21.25
CA ALA A 211 6.01 -7.93 21.88
C ALA A 211 5.33 -9.12 22.57
N GLY A 212 4.20 -8.88 23.21
CA GLY A 212 3.29 -9.89 23.74
C GLY A 212 1.86 -9.41 23.60
N PHE A 213 0.91 -10.36 23.44
CA PHE A 213 -0.50 -10.03 23.34
C PHE A 213 -1.37 -11.16 23.87
N HIS A 214 -2.26 -10.83 24.79
CA HIS A 214 -3.28 -11.72 25.35
C HIS A 214 -4.63 -11.39 24.69
N GLU A 215 -5.13 -12.33 23.92
CA GLU A 215 -6.41 -12.18 23.23
C GLU A 215 -7.56 -12.00 24.25
N LYS A 216 -8.47 -11.10 23.96
CA LYS A 216 -9.75 -11.06 24.64
C LYS A 216 -10.59 -12.25 24.17
N ALA A 217 -11.22 -12.96 25.12
CA ALA A 217 -12.11 -14.05 24.77
C ALA A 217 -13.15 -13.57 23.76
N ALA A 218 -13.45 -14.40 22.77
CA ALA A 218 -14.57 -14.14 21.88
C ALA A 218 -15.85 -14.16 22.72
N PRO A 219 -16.81 -13.25 22.47
CA PRO A 219 -18.11 -13.25 23.13
C PRO A 219 -18.90 -14.51 22.82
#